data_7a081fc520d9e8d9cc43e5e8fc2ef172
#
_entry.id   7a081fc520d9e8d9cc43e5e8fc2ef172
#
_cell.length_a   1.000
_cell.length_b   1.000
_cell.length_c   1.000
_cell.angle_alpha   90.00
_cell.angle_beta   90.00
_cell.angle_gamma   90.00
#
_symmetry.space_group_name_H-M   'P 1'
#
loop_
_entity.id
_entity.type
_entity.pdbx_description
1 polymer ?
#
loop_
_entity_poly.entity_id
_entity_poly.type
_entity_poly.pdbx_seq_one_letter_code
_entity_poly.pdbx_strand_id
1 'polypeptide(L)'
;MAASNFVRSYIHNANVRNTYVRCSAITMKFGNNNVHKTNCLQHNKLHLSRSFSNTISLKQTEKLLNVNYNSIGDDGVVKSITMMSPKTRNSLSLQMIEQLIENVNDDAAETGRCRCIVIKGEGKAFSAGHNLKEMTMKEGRDYHTKIFERCNALMNKVIACPIPIIAVVDGVAAAAGCQLVAMCDIAIATESSK
;
A
#
# COMPACT_ATOMS: atom_id res chain seq x y z
N MET A 1 9.25 11.26 -19.09
CA MET A 1 8.30 11.14 -20.21
C MET A 1 7.41 9.88 -20.12
N ALA A 2 7.90 8.71 -19.70
CA ALA A 2 7.10 7.46 -19.63
C ALA A 2 5.89 7.51 -18.66
N ALA A 3 6.03 8.09 -17.48
CA ALA A 3 4.92 8.22 -16.52
C ALA A 3 3.77 9.09 -17.04
N SER A 4 4.07 10.14 -17.82
CA SER A 4 3.07 11.01 -18.43
C SER A 4 2.20 10.29 -19.47
N ASN A 5 2.79 9.37 -20.23
CA ASN A 5 2.06 8.61 -21.24
C ASN A 5 1.17 7.51 -20.63
N PHE A 6 1.60 6.91 -19.50
CA PHE A 6 0.79 5.95 -18.76
C PHE A 6 -0.44 6.61 -18.14
N VAL A 7 -0.25 7.75 -17.48
CA VAL A 7 -1.37 8.54 -16.91
C VAL A 7 -2.36 8.91 -18.01
N ARG A 8 -1.89 9.34 -19.19
CA ARG A 8 -2.75 9.62 -20.35
C ARG A 8 -3.50 8.38 -20.87
N SER A 9 -2.83 7.24 -20.98
CA SER A 9 -3.45 5.98 -21.43
C SER A 9 -4.52 5.49 -20.43
N TYR A 10 -4.25 5.60 -19.13
CA TYR A 10 -5.20 5.21 -18.09
C TYR A 10 -6.43 6.12 -18.06
N ILE A 11 -6.23 7.44 -18.19
CA ILE A 11 -7.32 8.43 -18.27
C ILE A 11 -8.18 8.18 -19.52
N HIS A 12 -7.59 7.81 -20.63
CA HIS A 12 -8.31 7.56 -21.90
C HIS A 12 -9.18 6.29 -21.83
N ASN A 13 -8.68 5.23 -21.18
CA ASN A 13 -9.41 3.96 -21.03
C ASN A 13 -10.50 3.98 -19.93
N ALA A 14 -10.38 4.87 -18.94
CA ALA A 14 -11.30 4.93 -17.81
C ALA A 14 -12.56 5.77 -18.07
N ASN A 15 -12.75 6.32 -19.29
CA ASN A 15 -13.87 7.23 -19.64
C ASN A 15 -14.02 8.41 -18.65
N VAL A 16 -12.90 8.88 -18.09
CA VAL A 16 -12.85 9.91 -17.05
C VAL A 16 -12.84 11.27 -17.74
N ARG A 17 -14.01 11.90 -17.82
CA ARG A 17 -14.14 13.32 -18.16
C ARG A 17 -13.97 14.11 -16.86
N ASN A 18 -13.04 15.06 -16.83
CA ASN A 18 -12.64 15.88 -15.67
C ASN A 18 -11.91 15.08 -14.56
N THR A 19 -10.61 14.93 -14.72
CA THR A 19 -9.73 14.34 -13.70
C THR A 19 -8.88 15.43 -13.07
N TYR A 20 -8.90 15.55 -11.74
CA TYR A 20 -7.99 16.42 -11.01
C TYR A 20 -6.72 15.65 -10.65
N VAL A 21 -5.58 16.16 -11.10
CA VAL A 21 -4.26 15.65 -10.71
C VAL A 21 -3.68 16.59 -9.67
N ARG A 22 -3.48 16.12 -8.46
CA ARG A 22 -2.78 16.87 -7.42
C ARG A 22 -1.41 16.24 -7.19
N CYS A 23 -0.35 17.01 -7.44
CA CYS A 23 1.01 16.65 -7.08
C CYS A 23 1.31 17.26 -5.70
N SER A 24 1.54 16.44 -4.68
CA SER A 24 1.97 16.93 -3.37
C SER A 24 3.49 16.98 -3.31
N ALA A 25 4.09 17.92 -4.03
CA ALA A 25 5.49 18.26 -3.85
C ALA A 25 5.65 19.10 -2.57
N ILE A 26 5.70 18.45 -1.42
CA ILE A 26 6.22 19.09 -0.21
C ILE A 26 7.73 18.89 -0.26
N THR A 27 8.44 19.95 -0.63
CA THR A 27 9.88 20.01 -0.50
C THR A 27 10.23 20.17 0.98
N MET A 28 10.41 19.07 1.71
CA MET A 28 11.04 19.11 3.02
C MET A 28 12.56 19.03 2.81
N LYS A 29 13.26 20.14 3.05
CA LYS A 29 14.70 20.15 3.27
C LYS A 29 14.98 19.46 4.60
N PHE A 30 15.47 18.23 4.57
CA PHE A 30 16.08 17.61 5.74
C PHE A 30 17.56 18.03 5.82
N GLY A 31 17.90 18.66 6.94
CA GLY A 31 19.27 18.99 7.28
C GLY A 31 20.08 17.71 7.55
N ASN A 32 21.36 17.75 7.14
CA ASN A 32 22.36 16.73 7.39
C ASN A 32 22.45 16.39 8.89
N ASN A 33 22.18 15.16 9.25
CA ASN A 33 22.69 14.56 10.48
C ASN A 33 23.28 13.18 10.15
N ASN A 34 24.60 13.12 10.33
CA ASN A 34 25.40 11.90 10.26
C ASN A 34 24.86 10.84 11.24
N VAL A 35 24.48 9.68 10.73
CA VAL A 35 24.26 8.50 11.56
C VAL A 35 25.34 7.48 11.25
N HIS A 36 26.13 7.20 12.28
CA HIS A 36 27.20 6.20 12.30
C HIS A 36 26.66 4.81 11.95
N LYS A 37 27.35 4.16 10.99
CA LYS A 37 27.25 2.74 10.76
C LYS A 37 27.92 1.98 11.90
N THR A 38 27.16 1.19 12.63
CA THR A 38 27.73 0.14 13.47
C THR A 38 27.42 -1.21 12.86
N ASN A 39 28.46 -1.86 12.39
CA ASN A 39 28.49 -3.29 12.06
C ASN A 39 28.25 -4.12 13.32
N CYS A 40 27.36 -5.08 13.27
CA CYS A 40 27.33 -6.19 14.20
C CYS A 40 27.13 -7.51 13.44
N LEU A 41 28.24 -8.11 13.07
CA LEU A 41 28.34 -9.55 12.79
C LEU A 41 28.48 -10.26 14.13
N GLN A 42 27.65 -11.26 14.44
CA GLN A 42 28.13 -12.48 15.07
C GLN A 42 27.10 -13.61 15.02
N HIS A 43 27.59 -14.71 14.54
CA HIS A 43 27.06 -16.06 14.55
C HIS A 43 26.57 -16.53 15.93
N ASN A 44 25.45 -17.27 15.96
CA ASN A 44 25.33 -18.44 16.81
C ASN A 44 24.35 -19.48 16.22
N LYS A 45 24.95 -20.57 15.70
CA LYS A 45 24.27 -21.83 15.48
C LYS A 45 23.96 -22.46 16.84
N LEU A 46 22.72 -22.72 17.15
CA LEU A 46 22.32 -23.69 18.17
C LEU A 46 21.29 -24.64 17.56
N HIS A 47 21.75 -25.87 17.37
CA HIS A 47 20.95 -27.06 17.15
C HIS A 47 20.05 -27.30 18.38
N LEU A 48 18.76 -27.37 18.20
CA LEU A 48 17.86 -28.07 19.10
C LEU A 48 16.68 -28.65 18.28
N SER A 49 16.83 -29.93 17.97
CA SER A 49 15.75 -30.78 17.51
C SER A 49 14.76 -30.98 18.65
N ARG A 50 13.52 -30.49 18.49
CA ARG A 50 12.34 -31.01 19.17
C ARG A 50 11.18 -30.96 18.19
N SER A 51 10.77 -32.13 17.76
CA SER A 51 9.54 -32.36 17.04
C SER A 51 8.34 -32.00 17.95
N PHE A 52 7.68 -30.89 17.64
CA PHE A 52 6.31 -30.65 18.06
C PHE A 52 5.45 -30.70 16.82
N SER A 53 4.79 -31.83 16.61
CA SER A 53 3.68 -31.92 15.69
C SER A 53 2.46 -31.24 16.31
N ASN A 54 2.43 -29.91 16.24
CA ASN A 54 1.21 -29.14 16.37
C ASN A 54 0.68 -28.90 14.96
N THR A 55 -0.35 -29.64 14.60
CA THR A 55 -1.18 -29.37 13.45
C THR A 55 -1.90 -28.04 13.69
N ILE A 56 -1.19 -26.93 13.48
CA ILE A 56 -1.81 -25.61 13.38
C ILE A 56 -2.55 -25.65 12.05
N SER A 57 -3.87 -25.75 12.12
CA SER A 57 -4.75 -25.50 10.99
C SER A 57 -4.42 -24.07 10.52
N LEU A 58 -3.64 -23.96 9.45
CA LEU A 58 -3.39 -22.71 8.76
C LEU A 58 -4.75 -22.24 8.22
N LYS A 59 -5.41 -21.34 8.97
CA LYS A 59 -6.50 -20.55 8.42
C LYS A 59 -5.97 -19.95 7.13
N GLN A 60 -6.47 -20.41 5.98
CA GLN A 60 -6.17 -19.79 4.70
C GLN A 60 -6.48 -18.30 4.83
N THR A 61 -5.44 -17.50 4.77
CA THR A 61 -5.57 -16.05 4.87
C THR A 61 -6.27 -15.59 3.60
N GLU A 62 -7.46 -15.02 3.72
CA GLU A 62 -8.22 -14.51 2.56
C GLU A 62 -7.36 -13.50 1.80
N LYS A 63 -7.28 -13.67 0.48
CA LYS A 63 -6.53 -12.76 -0.38
C LYS A 63 -7.37 -11.49 -0.61
N LEU A 64 -6.98 -10.39 0.04
CA LEU A 64 -7.67 -9.10 -0.02
C LEU A 64 -7.11 -8.15 -1.08
N LEU A 65 -6.00 -8.52 -1.72
CA LEU A 65 -5.36 -7.72 -2.78
C LEU A 65 -5.26 -8.53 -4.07
N ASN A 66 -5.46 -7.84 -5.19
CA ASN A 66 -5.06 -8.31 -6.51
C ASN A 66 -3.86 -7.49 -6.98
N VAL A 67 -2.73 -8.17 -7.20
CA VAL A 67 -1.49 -7.54 -7.63
C VAL A 67 -1.18 -7.98 -9.04
N ASN A 68 -1.05 -7.02 -9.94
CA ASN A 68 -0.75 -7.25 -11.35
C ASN A 68 0.45 -6.40 -11.78
N TYR A 69 1.20 -6.92 -12.74
CA TYR A 69 2.33 -6.25 -13.36
C TYR A 69 2.01 -6.01 -14.83
N ASN A 70 2.00 -4.74 -15.24
CA ASN A 70 1.69 -4.33 -16.60
C ASN A 70 2.95 -3.76 -17.25
N SER A 71 3.37 -4.32 -18.39
CA SER A 71 4.51 -3.82 -19.14
C SER A 71 4.24 -2.45 -19.73
N ILE A 72 5.23 -1.57 -19.71
CA ILE A 72 5.22 -0.24 -20.32
C ILE A 72 6.48 -0.07 -21.16
N GLY A 73 6.30 0.11 -22.48
CA GLY A 73 7.45 0.18 -23.39
C GLY A 73 8.27 -1.09 -23.33
N ASP A 74 9.55 -0.98 -23.70
CA ASP A 74 10.41 -2.14 -23.88
C ASP A 74 10.90 -2.72 -22.55
N ASP A 75 11.10 -1.88 -21.52
CA ASP A 75 11.75 -2.30 -20.26
C ASP A 75 11.04 -1.84 -18.98
N GLY A 76 9.87 -1.20 -19.07
CA GLY A 76 9.16 -0.68 -17.90
C GLY A 76 8.04 -1.60 -17.43
N VAL A 77 7.79 -1.60 -16.10
CA VAL A 77 6.65 -2.28 -15.48
C VAL A 77 5.91 -1.35 -14.53
N VAL A 78 4.58 -1.40 -14.53
CA VAL A 78 3.72 -0.81 -13.52
C VAL A 78 3.16 -1.90 -12.63
N LYS A 79 3.40 -1.80 -11.34
CA LYS A 79 2.79 -2.66 -10.33
C LYS A 79 1.43 -2.07 -9.93
N SER A 80 0.35 -2.79 -10.19
CA SER A 80 -1.00 -2.39 -9.78
C SER A 80 -1.47 -3.21 -8.59
N ILE A 81 -1.78 -2.54 -7.48
CA ILE A 81 -2.33 -3.13 -6.26
C ILE A 81 -3.79 -2.72 -6.15
N THR A 82 -4.69 -3.68 -6.26
CA THR A 82 -6.14 -3.44 -6.15
C THR A 82 -6.65 -4.04 -4.85
N MET A 83 -7.24 -3.21 -3.98
CA MET A 83 -7.95 -3.67 -2.78
C MET A 83 -9.26 -4.34 -3.20
N MET A 84 -9.47 -5.60 -2.82
CA MET A 84 -10.51 -6.50 -3.32
C MET A 84 -11.58 -6.81 -2.26
N SER A 85 -11.92 -5.85 -1.41
CA SER A 85 -12.95 -6.03 -0.39
C SER A 85 -14.11 -5.03 -0.51
N PRO A 86 -14.85 -5.02 -1.66
CA PRO A 86 -15.89 -4.03 -1.92
C PRO A 86 -17.07 -4.13 -0.93
N LYS A 87 -17.34 -5.31 -0.37
CA LYS A 87 -18.39 -5.52 0.67
C LYS A 87 -18.11 -4.72 1.94
N THR A 88 -16.86 -4.54 2.30
CA THR A 88 -16.44 -3.71 3.44
C THR A 88 -16.00 -2.30 2.99
N ARG A 89 -16.23 -1.96 1.72
CA ARG A 89 -15.75 -0.71 1.10
C ARG A 89 -14.23 -0.55 1.24
N ASN A 90 -13.49 -1.64 1.03
CA ASN A 90 -12.04 -1.71 1.14
C ASN A 90 -11.52 -1.13 2.47
N SER A 91 -12.21 -1.49 3.58
CA SER A 91 -11.79 -1.04 4.91
C SER A 91 -10.43 -1.62 5.26
N LEU A 92 -9.61 -0.82 5.91
CA LEU A 92 -8.27 -1.17 6.37
C LEU A 92 -8.37 -1.99 7.64
N SER A 93 -8.70 -3.28 7.49
CA SER A 93 -8.55 -4.29 8.54
C SER A 93 -7.06 -4.57 8.80
N LEU A 94 -6.73 -5.13 9.96
CA LEU A 94 -5.35 -5.53 10.23
C LEU A 94 -4.77 -6.40 9.10
N GLN A 95 -5.56 -7.34 8.59
CA GLN A 95 -5.17 -8.20 7.47
C GLN A 95 -4.94 -7.41 6.18
N MET A 96 -5.81 -6.45 5.84
CA MET A 96 -5.64 -5.59 4.66
C MET A 96 -4.37 -4.75 4.78
N ILE A 97 -4.12 -4.18 5.96
CA ILE A 97 -2.91 -3.39 6.25
C ILE A 97 -1.66 -4.24 6.07
N GLU A 98 -1.63 -5.46 6.62
CA GLU A 98 -0.47 -6.36 6.47
C GLU A 98 -0.22 -6.72 5.02
N GLN A 99 -1.26 -7.08 4.26
CA GLN A 99 -1.10 -7.39 2.84
C GLN A 99 -0.62 -6.17 2.04
N LEU A 100 -1.09 -4.95 2.35
CA LEU A 100 -0.58 -3.73 1.73
C LEU A 100 0.90 -3.51 2.07
N ILE A 101 1.30 -3.67 3.34
CA ILE A 101 2.70 -3.56 3.75
C ILE A 101 3.59 -4.55 3.00
N GLU A 102 3.14 -5.79 2.84
CA GLU A 102 3.89 -6.81 2.09
C GLU A 102 4.04 -6.45 0.61
N ASN A 103 3.06 -5.79 0.02
CA ASN A 103 3.02 -5.52 -1.41
C ASN A 103 3.46 -4.10 -1.81
N VAL A 104 3.44 -3.12 -0.88
CA VAL A 104 4.08 -1.82 -1.07
C VAL A 104 5.58 -1.98 -0.83
N ASN A 105 6.27 -2.61 -1.75
CA ASN A 105 7.70 -2.80 -1.72
C ASN A 105 8.21 -2.76 -3.16
N ASP A 106 9.51 -2.58 -3.26
CA ASP A 106 10.23 -2.59 -4.52
C ASP A 106 10.66 -4.03 -4.85
N ASP A 107 9.69 -4.93 -5.10
CA ASP A 107 10.01 -6.28 -5.61
C ASP A 107 10.74 -6.23 -6.95
N ALA A 108 10.67 -5.09 -7.61
CA ALA A 108 11.36 -4.83 -8.86
C ALA A 108 12.65 -4.03 -8.66
N ALA A 109 13.02 -3.68 -7.41
CA ALA A 109 14.35 -3.08 -7.14
C ALA A 109 15.46 -4.00 -7.60
N GLU A 110 15.26 -5.31 -7.47
CA GLU A 110 16.22 -6.29 -7.99
C GLU A 110 16.36 -6.24 -9.53
N THR A 111 15.30 -5.84 -10.24
CA THR A 111 15.29 -5.74 -11.71
C THR A 111 15.40 -4.32 -12.22
N GLY A 112 15.19 -3.30 -11.37
CA GLY A 112 15.18 -1.87 -11.75
C GLY A 112 14.09 -1.50 -12.77
N ARG A 113 13.12 -2.40 -13.01
CA ARG A 113 12.12 -2.27 -14.08
C ARG A 113 10.81 -1.62 -13.63
N CYS A 114 10.47 -1.65 -12.34
CA CYS A 114 9.24 -1.03 -11.84
C CYS A 114 9.35 0.49 -11.91
N ARG A 115 8.43 1.12 -12.63
CA ARG A 115 8.41 2.57 -12.86
C ARG A 115 7.49 3.31 -11.92
N CYS A 116 6.42 2.65 -11.46
CA CYS A 116 5.53 3.17 -10.44
C CYS A 116 4.65 2.04 -9.88
N ILE A 117 4.11 2.29 -8.70
CA ILE A 117 3.09 1.47 -8.05
C ILE A 117 1.77 2.22 -8.11
N VAL A 118 0.71 1.54 -8.52
CA VAL A 118 -0.65 2.10 -8.56
C VAL A 118 -1.48 1.40 -7.49
N ILE A 119 -2.08 2.16 -6.57
CA ILE A 119 -3.02 1.65 -5.57
C ILE A 119 -4.43 2.10 -5.93
N LYS A 120 -5.37 1.15 -5.96
CA LYS A 120 -6.78 1.41 -6.24
C LYS A 120 -7.70 0.50 -5.43
N GLY A 121 -8.96 0.86 -5.32
CA GLY A 121 -10.01 0.03 -4.70
C GLY A 121 -10.97 -0.53 -5.75
N GLU A 122 -11.43 -1.76 -5.54
CA GLU A 122 -12.56 -2.32 -6.31
C GLU A 122 -13.89 -1.81 -5.75
N GLY A 123 -14.86 -1.55 -6.64
CA GLY A 123 -16.23 -1.16 -6.28
C GLY A 123 -16.38 0.35 -6.08
N LYS A 124 -17.33 0.75 -5.22
CA LYS A 124 -17.81 2.14 -5.08
C LYS A 124 -16.98 3.00 -4.12
N ALA A 125 -15.89 2.49 -3.57
CA ALA A 125 -15.05 3.22 -2.64
C ALA A 125 -13.60 2.82 -2.84
N PHE A 126 -12.71 3.80 -2.79
CA PHE A 126 -11.28 3.55 -2.66
C PHE A 126 -11.00 2.85 -1.33
N SER A 127 -11.36 3.48 -0.21
CA SER A 127 -11.32 2.88 1.12
C SER A 127 -12.17 3.67 2.11
N ALA A 128 -12.92 2.97 2.96
CA ALA A 128 -13.70 3.57 4.05
C ALA A 128 -12.87 3.86 5.32
N GLY A 129 -11.56 3.62 5.30
CA GLY A 129 -10.69 3.74 6.47
C GLY A 129 -10.67 2.48 7.33
N HIS A 130 -10.34 2.61 8.62
CA HIS A 130 -10.23 1.45 9.51
C HIS A 130 -11.49 0.60 9.57
N ASN A 131 -11.32 -0.72 9.71
CA ASN A 131 -12.43 -1.65 9.90
C ASN A 131 -13.00 -1.51 11.32
N LEU A 132 -14.14 -0.83 11.44
CA LEU A 132 -14.77 -0.57 12.73
C LEU A 132 -15.20 -1.84 13.48
N LYS A 133 -15.35 -2.98 12.79
CA LYS A 133 -15.65 -4.27 13.45
C LYS A 133 -14.46 -4.77 14.28
N GLU A 134 -13.24 -4.35 13.95
CA GLU A 134 -12.02 -4.65 14.68
C GLU A 134 -11.70 -3.62 15.76
N MET A 135 -12.51 -2.55 15.85
CA MET A 135 -12.33 -1.45 16.81
C MET A 135 -13.36 -1.52 17.95
N THR A 136 -13.93 -2.71 18.19
CA THR A 136 -14.91 -2.91 19.26
C THR A 136 -14.22 -3.10 20.61
N MET A 137 -14.92 -2.80 21.71
CA MET A 137 -14.38 -2.98 23.07
C MET A 137 -13.98 -4.44 23.39
N LYS A 138 -14.55 -5.40 22.66
CA LYS A 138 -14.23 -6.84 22.83
C LYS A 138 -12.78 -7.17 22.44
N GLU A 139 -12.24 -6.47 21.46
CA GLU A 139 -10.88 -6.70 20.95
C GLU A 139 -9.79 -6.20 21.90
N GLY A 140 -10.14 -5.24 22.74
CA GLY A 140 -9.25 -4.68 23.75
C GLY A 140 -8.25 -3.65 23.22
N ARG A 141 -7.62 -2.95 24.17
CA ARG A 141 -6.73 -1.83 23.87
C ARG A 141 -5.49 -2.25 23.08
N ASP A 142 -4.90 -3.39 23.42
CA ASP A 142 -3.65 -3.85 22.78
C ASP A 142 -3.85 -4.14 21.30
N TYR A 143 -5.00 -4.73 20.95
CA TYR A 143 -5.34 -4.99 19.57
C TYR A 143 -5.57 -3.69 18.79
N HIS A 144 -6.24 -2.70 19.39
CA HIS A 144 -6.41 -1.37 18.76
C HIS A 144 -5.07 -0.68 18.56
N THR A 145 -4.19 -0.71 19.56
CA THR A 145 -2.83 -0.16 19.46
C THR A 145 -2.09 -0.81 18.31
N LYS A 146 -2.14 -2.13 18.19
CA LYS A 146 -1.53 -2.88 17.08
C LYS A 146 -2.05 -2.42 15.71
N ILE A 147 -3.36 -2.23 15.55
CA ILE A 147 -3.94 -1.74 14.28
C ILE A 147 -3.33 -0.39 13.90
N PHE A 148 -3.28 0.56 14.84
CA PHE A 148 -2.74 1.90 14.58
C PHE A 148 -1.24 1.86 14.29
N GLU A 149 -0.47 1.07 15.02
CA GLU A 149 0.96 0.88 14.77
C GLU A 149 1.22 0.30 13.38
N ARG A 150 0.45 -0.70 12.97
CA ARG A 150 0.58 -1.30 11.64
C ARG A 150 0.13 -0.35 10.55
N CYS A 151 -0.93 0.43 10.78
CA CYS A 151 -1.35 1.48 9.85
C CYS A 151 -0.26 2.55 9.69
N ASN A 152 0.35 2.99 10.78
CA ASN A 152 1.47 3.92 10.74
C ASN A 152 2.68 3.33 9.98
N ALA A 153 2.98 2.05 10.19
CA ALA A 153 4.03 1.35 9.45
C ALA A 153 3.74 1.32 7.94
N LEU A 154 2.47 1.11 7.53
CA LEU A 154 2.04 1.19 6.14
C LEU A 154 2.31 2.59 5.56
N MET A 155 1.86 3.65 6.26
CA MET A 155 2.03 5.03 5.79
C MET A 155 3.51 5.39 5.63
N ASN A 156 4.34 5.02 6.61
CA ASN A 156 5.78 5.24 6.53
C ASN A 156 6.42 4.47 5.37
N LYS A 157 5.94 3.25 5.10
CA LYS A 157 6.44 2.45 3.98
C LYS A 157 6.08 3.06 2.63
N VAL A 158 4.87 3.64 2.51
CA VAL A 158 4.46 4.38 1.30
C VAL A 158 5.37 5.59 1.08
N ILE A 159 5.61 6.40 2.13
CA ILE A 159 6.47 7.60 2.04
C ILE A 159 7.93 7.22 1.72
N ALA A 160 8.43 6.13 2.30
CA ALA A 160 9.82 5.70 2.12
C ALA A 160 10.04 4.89 0.84
N CYS A 161 9.01 4.62 0.06
CA CYS A 161 9.12 3.84 -1.16
C CYS A 161 9.97 4.60 -2.19
N PRO A 162 11.03 3.99 -2.76
CA PRO A 162 11.88 4.66 -3.75
C PRO A 162 11.21 4.80 -5.12
N ILE A 163 10.10 4.10 -5.33
CA ILE A 163 9.32 4.13 -6.57
C ILE A 163 8.08 4.99 -6.36
N PRO A 164 7.72 5.90 -7.28
CA PRO A 164 6.52 6.71 -7.18
C PRO A 164 5.26 5.86 -6.98
N ILE A 165 4.45 6.23 -6.00
CA ILE A 165 3.17 5.59 -5.70
C ILE A 165 2.02 6.52 -6.14
N ILE A 166 1.11 5.97 -6.93
CA ILE A 166 -0.05 6.68 -7.48
C ILE A 166 -1.31 6.10 -6.87
N ALA A 167 -2.09 6.92 -6.16
CA ALA A 167 -3.43 6.55 -5.74
C ALA A 167 -4.42 6.85 -6.86
N VAL A 168 -5.21 5.84 -7.28
CA VAL A 168 -6.33 6.02 -8.20
C VAL A 168 -7.63 5.90 -7.41
N VAL A 169 -8.23 7.05 -7.13
CA VAL A 169 -9.41 7.18 -6.29
C VAL A 169 -10.65 7.19 -7.17
N ASP A 170 -11.47 6.15 -7.03
CA ASP A 170 -12.82 6.11 -7.58
C ASP A 170 -13.81 5.93 -6.43
N GLY A 171 -14.71 6.91 -6.27
CA GLY A 171 -15.65 6.97 -5.15
C GLY A 171 -15.01 7.53 -3.86
N VAL A 172 -15.36 6.93 -2.72
CA VAL A 172 -15.06 7.48 -1.39
C VAL A 172 -13.67 7.05 -0.91
N ALA A 173 -12.88 8.03 -0.43
CA ALA A 173 -11.67 7.81 0.36
C ALA A 173 -11.84 8.49 1.73
N ALA A 174 -12.12 7.74 2.80
CA ALA A 174 -12.44 8.29 4.11
C ALA A 174 -11.42 7.89 5.19
N ALA A 175 -11.24 8.76 6.19
CA ALA A 175 -10.40 8.52 7.37
C ALA A 175 -8.99 8.00 6.98
N ALA A 176 -8.57 6.83 7.48
CA ALA A 176 -7.29 6.22 7.12
C ALA A 176 -7.15 5.90 5.62
N GLY A 177 -8.25 5.74 4.87
CA GLY A 177 -8.24 5.64 3.42
C GLY A 177 -7.84 6.94 2.75
N CYS A 178 -8.35 8.08 3.23
CA CYS A 178 -7.91 9.40 2.79
C CYS A 178 -6.44 9.68 3.19
N GLN A 179 -6.03 9.24 4.36
CA GLN A 179 -4.63 9.32 4.79
C GLN A 179 -3.71 8.55 3.84
N LEU A 180 -4.09 7.33 3.44
CA LEU A 180 -3.32 6.55 2.47
C LEU A 180 -3.16 7.29 1.13
N VAL A 181 -4.24 7.92 0.63
CA VAL A 181 -4.18 8.76 -0.59
C VAL A 181 -3.21 9.92 -0.41
N ALA A 182 -3.26 10.60 0.76
CA ALA A 182 -2.40 11.75 1.05
C ALA A 182 -0.90 11.40 1.18
N MET A 183 -0.59 10.14 1.51
CA MET A 183 0.79 9.65 1.61
C MET A 183 1.37 9.24 0.26
N CYS A 184 0.54 9.04 -0.78
CA CYS A 184 1.02 8.75 -2.12
C CYS A 184 1.60 9.99 -2.80
N ASP A 185 2.53 9.80 -3.74
CA ASP A 185 3.17 10.89 -4.48
C ASP A 185 2.20 11.63 -5.41
N ILE A 186 1.27 10.89 -6.01
CA ILE A 186 0.26 11.41 -6.94
C ILE A 186 -1.10 10.81 -6.58
N ALA A 187 -2.12 11.67 -6.56
CA ALA A 187 -3.51 11.24 -6.47
C ALA A 187 -4.25 11.58 -7.77
N ILE A 188 -4.90 10.58 -8.36
CA ILE A 188 -5.80 10.72 -9.51
C ILE A 188 -7.20 10.37 -9.01
N ALA A 189 -8.13 11.31 -9.12
CA ALA A 189 -9.48 11.10 -8.65
C ALA A 189 -10.50 11.29 -9.77
N THR A 190 -11.58 10.47 -9.74
CA THR A 190 -12.73 10.69 -10.60
C THR A 190 -13.52 11.92 -10.13
N GLU A 191 -14.32 12.51 -10.98
CA GLU A 191 -15.17 13.67 -10.64
C GLU A 191 -16.16 13.35 -9.49
N SER A 192 -16.58 12.09 -9.41
CA SER A 192 -17.51 11.60 -8.36
C SER A 192 -16.83 11.27 -7.04
N SER A 193 -15.51 11.36 -6.94
CA SER A 193 -14.75 11.01 -5.73
C SER A 193 -14.99 12.01 -4.60
N LYS A 194 -14.96 11.50 -3.36
CA LYS A 194 -15.21 12.26 -2.13
C LYS A 194 -14.21 11.88 -1.07
#